data_a26bcab4bb4bfa23e4500443af4e356f
#
_entry.id   a26bcab4bb4bfa23e4500443af4e356f
#
_cell.length_a   1.000
_cell.length_b   1.000
_cell.length_c   1.000
_cell.angle_alpha   90.00
_cell.angle_beta   90.00
_cell.angle_gamma   90.00
#
_symmetry.space_group_name_H-M   'P 1'
#
loop_
_entity.id
_entity.type
_entity.pdbx_description
1 polymer ?
#
loop_
_entity_poly.entity_id
_entity_poly.type
_entity_poly.pdbx_seq_one_letter_code
_entity_poly.pdbx_strand_id
1 'polypeptide(L)'
;MKMKYVQRTLAICLLPLVLLAVGEHSYYKTLSRGDHVDTIYLLVPDDVSRNEPAVEEWMAAAAEEGLHLALLHDSEFLNPLHSDHSIKGLIVPDLIHRTANGTLIGALHAYAHQGGNLMVVYDACTWDLDNHYPKLQSRLSDLVGVSYAMYDRYRTDSIHWSSVWGDAEAMKELGIPPGKFVSAGSNLNKKLHQVALSNAPAESEPSSQEYVLTRYEYGELNYPAFRTDNNFDGKVLLYSSGGVAAGIREDNLGHVLFVNVPLGYLEGRTDGLLMHSFLRYFGIHMLGLPHLATVPDGVGGLVFNWHIDAKSMAAPLQQLVSAGVFDRGPYSVHFTAGPDVDSPYDGKGLNVGHDPVTDHLITELQRRGHVIGSHGGWIHNYFGEHVDDDNEKEYAPYIDANIKTIEKVTGKPVTEYSAPLGNHPQWVSRWLEKRNIDAYYFAGDTGMGPTQVFRGGTRDGNSIWAFPIIHLGRYASLEEMGFANVDSGIVENWLTRASDFVAEDRTARLLYTHPLGATKYIGALRQFLSHTDQLAGEHRFRWYTMTELANFLNSRKQVNWSVTGRSPDGILLHANAPGTLNHQTWMFSKSRFNQPLIRRGKGQVSSDNEQWLVTAGDCREVAVEVVRKHEL
;
A
#
# COMPACT_ATOMS: atom_id res chain seq x y z
N MET A 1 39.94 35.50 -28.13
CA MET A 1 38.54 35.55 -28.63
C MET A 1 37.72 34.26 -28.35
N LYS A 2 38.25 33.27 -27.66
CA LYS A 2 37.54 32.00 -27.34
C LYS A 2 36.95 31.93 -25.90
N MET A 3 37.23 32.87 -25.03
CA MET A 3 36.80 32.84 -23.62
C MET A 3 35.46 33.56 -23.35
N LYS A 4 34.99 34.40 -24.24
CA LYS A 4 33.68 35.11 -24.08
C LYS A 4 32.45 34.32 -24.50
N TYR A 5 32.63 33.25 -25.30
CA TYR A 5 31.49 32.41 -25.76
C TYR A 5 31.08 31.35 -24.74
N VAL A 6 32.03 30.85 -23.92
CA VAL A 6 31.73 29.84 -22.86
C VAL A 6 30.93 30.44 -21.71
N GLN A 7 31.17 31.71 -21.37
CA GLN A 7 30.41 32.36 -20.28
C GLN A 7 28.96 32.71 -20.65
N ARG A 8 28.66 32.93 -21.94
CA ARG A 8 27.28 33.21 -22.39
C ARG A 8 26.46 31.92 -22.54
N THR A 9 27.05 30.80 -22.87
CA THR A 9 26.34 29.52 -22.97
C THR A 9 26.02 28.93 -21.59
N LEU A 10 26.89 29.13 -20.58
CA LEU A 10 26.59 28.72 -19.19
C LEU A 10 25.49 29.59 -18.56
N ALA A 11 25.42 30.87 -18.86
CA ALA A 11 24.36 31.75 -18.32
C ALA A 11 22.97 31.44 -18.91
N ILE A 12 22.90 30.94 -20.14
CA ILE A 12 21.63 30.59 -20.80
C ILE A 12 21.10 29.22 -20.32
N CYS A 13 21.98 28.30 -19.91
CA CYS A 13 21.55 27.00 -19.35
C CYS A 13 21.21 27.04 -17.86
N LEU A 14 21.73 28.02 -17.12
CA LEU A 14 21.40 28.18 -15.69
C LEU A 14 20.09 28.96 -15.44
N LEU A 15 19.69 29.84 -16.34
CA LEU A 15 18.45 30.61 -16.18
C LEU A 15 17.17 29.77 -16.15
N PRO A 16 16.95 28.74 -17.01
CA PRO A 16 15.76 27.89 -16.92
C PRO A 16 15.79 26.98 -15.70
N LEU A 17 16.95 26.51 -15.21
CA LEU A 17 17.04 25.71 -13.99
C LEU A 17 16.76 26.53 -12.72
N VAL A 18 17.20 27.78 -12.66
CA VAL A 18 16.88 28.69 -11.55
C VAL A 18 15.42 29.14 -11.62
N LEU A 19 14.85 29.32 -12.81
CA LEU A 19 13.43 29.66 -12.97
C LEU A 19 12.51 28.46 -12.65
N LEU A 20 12.93 27.23 -12.91
CA LEU A 20 12.21 26.02 -12.47
C LEU A 20 12.26 25.87 -10.95
N ALA A 21 13.44 26.00 -10.33
CA ALA A 21 13.59 25.90 -8.87
C ALA A 21 12.89 27.04 -8.12
N VAL A 22 12.91 28.27 -8.67
CA VAL A 22 12.17 29.43 -8.12
C VAL A 22 10.67 29.31 -8.40
N GLY A 23 10.27 28.71 -9.51
CA GLY A 23 8.88 28.42 -9.85
C GLY A 23 8.24 27.42 -8.91
N GLU A 24 8.93 26.32 -8.61
CA GLU A 24 8.47 25.34 -7.62
C GLU A 24 8.40 25.95 -6.20
N HIS A 25 9.42 26.69 -5.79
CA HIS A 25 9.44 27.31 -4.46
C HIS A 25 8.43 28.47 -4.30
N SER A 26 8.10 29.17 -5.38
CA SER A 26 7.11 30.26 -5.37
C SER A 26 5.68 29.75 -5.45
N TYR A 27 5.44 28.61 -6.12
CA TYR A 27 4.09 28.04 -6.26
C TYR A 27 3.55 27.51 -4.92
N TYR A 28 4.41 26.94 -4.09
CA TYR A 28 4.05 26.48 -2.74
C TYR A 28 3.93 27.60 -1.70
N LYS A 29 4.45 28.80 -1.96
CA LYS A 29 4.39 29.95 -1.05
C LYS A 29 3.14 30.81 -1.19
N THR A 30 2.34 30.65 -2.24
CA THR A 30 1.21 31.54 -2.56
C THR A 30 -0.18 30.96 -2.27
N LEU A 31 -0.27 29.71 -1.80
CA LEU A 31 -1.55 29.17 -1.37
C LEU A 31 -1.70 29.44 0.12
N SER A 32 -2.60 30.35 0.49
CA SER A 32 -2.96 30.56 1.89
C SER A 32 -3.48 29.25 2.48
N ARG A 33 -2.96 28.81 3.64
CA ARG A 33 -3.34 27.55 4.30
C ARG A 33 -4.87 27.43 4.57
N GLY A 34 -5.60 28.51 4.58
CA GLY A 34 -7.04 28.55 4.85
C GLY A 34 -7.94 28.08 3.70
N ASP A 35 -7.41 27.92 2.48
CA ASP A 35 -8.23 27.62 1.30
C ASP A 35 -8.31 26.12 0.95
N HIS A 36 -7.38 25.27 1.46
CA HIS A 36 -7.37 23.84 1.20
C HIS A 36 -8.17 23.07 2.25
N VAL A 37 -9.23 22.40 1.80
CA VAL A 37 -10.16 21.66 2.67
C VAL A 37 -9.98 20.15 2.61
N ASP A 38 -8.94 19.67 1.92
CA ASP A 38 -8.63 18.27 1.63
C ASP A 38 -7.28 17.81 2.19
N THR A 39 -6.62 18.63 3.01
CA THR A 39 -5.26 18.36 3.49
C THR A 39 -5.26 17.85 4.93
N ILE A 40 -4.57 16.74 5.15
CA ILE A 40 -4.16 16.24 6.46
C ILE A 40 -2.78 16.85 6.78
N TYR A 41 -2.53 17.18 8.03
CA TYR A 41 -1.24 17.70 8.45
C TYR A 41 -0.48 16.67 9.28
N LEU A 42 0.81 16.49 8.95
CA LEU A 42 1.77 15.70 9.73
C LEU A 42 2.54 16.68 10.63
N LEU A 43 2.32 16.59 11.93
CA LEU A 43 3.01 17.42 12.91
C LEU A 43 4.45 16.94 13.08
N VAL A 44 5.40 17.86 12.96
CA VAL A 44 6.82 17.54 13.08
C VAL A 44 7.56 18.60 13.91
N PRO A 45 8.63 18.25 14.63
CA PRO A 45 9.53 19.21 15.25
C PRO A 45 10.09 20.23 14.25
N ASP A 46 10.46 21.43 14.73
CA ASP A 46 10.88 22.54 13.86
C ASP A 46 12.17 22.27 13.07
N ASP A 47 13.02 21.33 13.52
CA ASP A 47 14.26 20.93 12.88
C ASP A 47 14.09 19.76 11.90
N VAL A 48 12.92 19.16 11.81
CA VAL A 48 12.64 18.05 10.89
C VAL A 48 12.26 18.57 9.51
N SER A 49 12.91 18.06 8.48
CA SER A 49 12.69 18.45 7.09
C SER A 49 11.84 17.43 6.33
N ARG A 50 11.26 17.88 5.18
CA ARG A 50 10.50 16.99 4.28
C ARG A 50 11.34 15.83 3.72
N ASN A 51 12.66 15.99 3.66
CA ASN A 51 13.57 15.00 3.09
C ASN A 51 14.05 13.97 4.13
N GLU A 52 13.55 14.04 5.36
CA GLU A 52 13.81 12.98 6.35
C GLU A 52 13.13 11.69 5.89
N PRO A 53 13.84 10.54 5.91
CA PRO A 53 13.29 9.27 5.41
C PRO A 53 11.91 8.92 5.99
N ALA A 54 11.76 9.02 7.30
CA ALA A 54 10.49 8.72 7.95
C ALA A 54 9.34 9.67 7.54
N VAL A 55 9.65 10.94 7.22
CA VAL A 55 8.67 11.89 6.68
C VAL A 55 8.29 11.52 5.25
N GLU A 56 9.28 11.13 4.44
CA GLU A 56 9.05 10.71 3.06
C GLU A 56 8.14 9.46 2.99
N GLU A 57 8.32 8.49 3.90
CA GLU A 57 7.47 7.31 4.03
C GLU A 57 6.00 7.68 4.26
N TRP A 58 5.70 8.55 5.24
CA TRP A 58 4.34 9.05 5.49
C TRP A 58 3.74 9.78 4.30
N MET A 59 4.53 10.65 3.67
CA MET A 59 4.09 11.43 2.49
C MET A 59 3.79 10.53 1.30
N ALA A 60 4.61 9.49 1.07
CA ALA A 60 4.43 8.53 0.00
C ALA A 60 3.18 7.67 0.23
N ALA A 61 3.02 7.11 1.43
CA ALA A 61 1.85 6.30 1.79
C ALA A 61 0.54 7.08 1.61
N ALA A 62 0.48 8.34 2.07
CA ALA A 62 -0.70 9.18 1.87
C ALA A 62 -0.97 9.45 0.38
N ALA A 63 0.05 9.74 -0.43
CA ALA A 63 -0.08 9.95 -1.86
C ALA A 63 -0.53 8.68 -2.59
N GLU A 64 -0.04 7.51 -2.19
CA GLU A 64 -0.48 6.23 -2.72
C GLU A 64 -1.96 5.97 -2.41
N GLU A 65 -2.45 6.34 -1.23
CA GLU A 65 -3.88 6.28 -0.89
C GLU A 65 -4.73 7.41 -1.50
N GLY A 66 -4.11 8.31 -2.28
CA GLY A 66 -4.80 9.41 -2.94
C GLY A 66 -5.22 10.53 -2.01
N LEU A 67 -4.52 10.71 -0.92
CA LEU A 67 -4.73 11.73 0.09
C LEU A 67 -3.65 12.80 0.02
N HIS A 68 -3.99 14.03 0.42
CA HIS A 68 -3.02 15.10 0.59
C HIS A 68 -2.52 15.14 2.03
N LEU A 69 -1.21 14.98 2.19
CA LEU A 69 -0.52 15.16 3.46
C LEU A 69 0.48 16.31 3.34
N ALA A 70 0.47 17.24 4.29
CA ALA A 70 1.38 18.37 4.36
C ALA A 70 2.08 18.41 5.71
N LEU A 71 3.31 18.91 5.74
CA LEU A 71 4.03 19.14 6.99
C LEU A 71 3.48 20.36 7.72
N LEU A 72 3.43 20.25 9.05
CA LEU A 72 3.13 21.35 9.97
C LEU A 72 4.16 21.30 11.10
N HIS A 73 4.97 22.36 11.23
CA HIS A 73 5.96 22.42 12.30
C HIS A 73 5.34 22.85 13.63
N ASP A 74 5.95 22.44 14.75
CA ASP A 74 5.47 22.78 16.10
C ASP A 74 5.26 24.27 16.30
N SER A 75 6.20 25.12 15.87
CA SER A 75 6.10 26.57 15.99
C SER A 75 4.94 27.15 15.17
N GLU A 76 4.62 26.54 14.02
CA GLU A 76 3.48 26.93 13.20
C GLU A 76 2.15 26.52 13.84
N PHE A 77 2.08 25.29 14.39
CA PHE A 77 0.89 24.80 15.09
C PHE A 77 0.60 25.60 16.36
N LEU A 78 1.63 26.01 17.09
CA LEU A 78 1.51 26.80 18.32
C LEU A 78 1.24 28.30 18.06
N ASN A 79 1.34 28.78 16.82
CA ASN A 79 1.14 30.19 16.51
C ASN A 79 -0.36 30.56 16.52
N PRO A 80 -0.80 31.46 17.42
CA PRO A 80 -2.22 31.87 17.51
C PRO A 80 -2.81 32.45 16.22
N LEU A 81 -1.96 33.01 15.34
CA LEU A 81 -2.38 33.56 14.04
C LEU A 81 -2.77 32.46 13.05
N HIS A 82 -2.37 31.21 13.31
CA HIS A 82 -2.72 30.02 12.53
C HIS A 82 -3.73 29.12 13.25
N SER A 83 -4.23 29.52 14.43
CA SER A 83 -5.28 28.81 15.19
C SER A 83 -6.66 28.88 14.50
N ASP A 84 -6.68 29.24 13.21
CA ASP A 84 -7.89 29.23 12.42
C ASP A 84 -8.39 27.79 12.27
N HIS A 85 -9.68 27.56 12.41
CA HIS A 85 -10.41 26.29 12.30
C HIS A 85 -10.23 25.53 10.96
N SER A 86 -9.16 25.84 10.22
CA SER A 86 -8.84 25.29 8.89
C SER A 86 -8.22 23.90 8.94
N ILE A 87 -7.51 23.54 10.03
CA ILE A 87 -6.89 22.22 10.17
C ILE A 87 -7.97 21.21 10.57
N LYS A 88 -8.33 20.31 9.63
CA LYS A 88 -9.38 19.29 9.85
C LYS A 88 -8.85 17.99 10.40
N GLY A 89 -7.60 17.66 10.10
CA GLY A 89 -6.95 16.45 10.56
C GLY A 89 -5.47 16.66 10.81
N LEU A 90 -5.01 16.20 11.97
CA LEU A 90 -3.63 16.27 12.41
C LEU A 90 -3.12 14.89 12.79
N ILE A 91 -1.93 14.51 12.31
CA ILE A 91 -1.24 13.28 12.67
C ILE A 91 -0.02 13.63 13.50
N VAL A 92 0.12 13.02 14.68
CA VAL A 92 1.35 13.05 15.50
C VAL A 92 2.04 11.68 15.31
N PRO A 93 3.06 11.63 14.43
CA PRO A 93 3.64 10.36 13.98
C PRO A 93 4.62 9.77 15.02
N ASP A 94 4.73 8.41 14.98
CA ASP A 94 5.81 7.69 15.65
C ASP A 94 7.19 8.01 15.04
N LEU A 95 8.24 7.68 15.74
CA LEU A 95 9.64 7.89 15.36
C LEU A 95 10.05 9.36 15.19
N ILE A 96 9.22 10.17 14.55
CA ILE A 96 9.49 11.56 14.21
C ILE A 96 9.23 12.47 15.41
N HIS A 97 8.07 12.33 16.04
CA HIS A 97 7.58 13.26 17.07
C HIS A 97 7.55 12.64 18.48
N ARG A 98 8.67 12.03 18.92
CA ARG A 98 8.77 11.41 20.25
C ARG A 98 8.80 12.38 21.39
N THR A 99 9.41 13.55 21.17
CA THR A 99 9.68 14.55 22.20
C THR A 99 8.72 15.71 22.07
N ALA A 100 8.15 16.18 23.20
CA ALA A 100 7.26 17.34 23.24
C ALA A 100 7.42 18.11 24.54
N ASN A 101 7.17 19.41 24.52
CA ASN A 101 7.04 20.23 25.73
C ASN A 101 5.58 20.30 26.22
N GLY A 102 5.38 20.85 27.42
CA GLY A 102 4.06 20.96 28.02
C GLY A 102 3.10 21.89 27.25
N THR A 103 3.63 22.90 26.54
CA THR A 103 2.84 23.84 25.72
C THR A 103 2.23 23.10 24.53
N LEU A 104 3.02 22.27 23.84
CA LEU A 104 2.52 21.46 22.73
C LEU A 104 1.46 20.46 23.17
N ILE A 105 1.71 19.76 24.29
CA ILE A 105 0.72 18.83 24.87
C ILE A 105 -0.62 19.55 25.14
N GLY A 106 -0.56 20.75 25.77
CA GLY A 106 -1.76 21.56 26.01
C GLY A 106 -2.46 22.01 24.74
N ALA A 107 -1.71 22.34 23.69
CA ALA A 107 -2.26 22.72 22.40
C ALA A 107 -2.95 21.55 21.67
N LEU A 108 -2.40 20.33 21.75
CA LEU A 108 -3.02 19.12 21.19
C LEU A 108 -4.36 18.81 21.88
N HIS A 109 -4.42 18.91 23.21
CA HIS A 109 -5.69 18.80 23.96
C HIS A 109 -6.71 19.86 23.53
N ALA A 110 -6.29 21.12 23.46
CA ALA A 110 -7.16 22.21 23.04
C ALA A 110 -7.68 22.02 21.60
N TYR A 111 -6.84 21.57 20.68
CA TYR A 111 -7.19 21.29 19.30
C TYR A 111 -8.29 20.21 19.19
N ALA A 112 -8.10 19.06 19.84
CA ALA A 112 -9.11 17.99 19.84
C ALA A 112 -10.42 18.47 20.50
N HIS A 113 -10.34 19.12 21.67
CA HIS A 113 -11.50 19.60 22.39
C HIS A 113 -12.34 20.64 21.61
N GLN A 114 -11.71 21.40 20.71
CA GLN A 114 -12.36 22.40 19.86
C GLN A 114 -12.91 21.86 18.52
N GLY A 115 -12.89 20.55 18.31
CA GLY A 115 -13.43 19.90 17.12
C GLY A 115 -12.39 19.46 16.08
N GLY A 116 -11.10 19.56 16.42
CA GLY A 116 -10.02 18.98 15.60
C GLY A 116 -10.02 17.46 15.68
N ASN A 117 -9.68 16.81 14.57
CA ASN A 117 -9.50 15.36 14.54
C ASN A 117 -8.01 15.02 14.58
N LEU A 118 -7.63 14.16 15.51
CA LEU A 118 -6.24 13.84 15.81
C LEU A 118 -5.97 12.35 15.64
N MET A 119 -4.86 12.00 15.00
CA MET A 119 -4.31 10.64 15.05
C MET A 119 -3.00 10.69 15.85
N VAL A 120 -2.91 9.93 16.92
CA VAL A 120 -1.71 9.79 17.77
C VAL A 120 -1.14 8.40 17.55
N VAL A 121 0.14 8.32 17.16
CA VAL A 121 0.77 7.07 16.78
C VAL A 121 1.86 6.69 17.78
N TYR A 122 1.72 5.53 18.40
CA TYR A 122 2.67 4.77 19.21
C TYR A 122 3.43 5.63 20.22
N ASP A 123 4.71 5.92 19.98
CA ASP A 123 5.60 6.63 20.91
C ASP A 123 5.57 8.17 20.76
N ALA A 124 4.60 8.68 20.01
CA ALA A 124 4.45 10.12 19.82
C ALA A 124 4.31 10.87 21.14
N CYS A 125 5.11 11.93 21.34
CA CYS A 125 5.13 12.80 22.51
C CYS A 125 5.32 12.09 23.87
N THR A 126 5.88 10.88 23.88
CA THR A 126 6.11 10.13 25.13
C THR A 126 7.29 10.64 25.94
N TRP A 127 8.21 11.41 25.34
CA TRP A 127 9.39 11.99 25.96
C TRP A 127 9.22 13.49 26.22
N ASP A 128 9.80 13.98 27.33
CA ASP A 128 9.98 15.41 27.54
C ASP A 128 11.26 15.93 26.83
N LEU A 129 11.52 17.24 26.91
CA LEU A 129 12.69 17.86 26.27
C LEU A 129 14.04 17.40 26.83
N ASP A 130 14.06 16.82 28.04
CA ASP A 130 15.23 16.24 28.68
C ASP A 130 15.38 14.74 28.39
N ASN A 131 14.57 14.19 27.47
CA ASN A 131 14.49 12.79 27.10
C ASN A 131 14.12 11.88 28.28
N HIS A 132 13.25 12.35 29.17
CA HIS A 132 12.69 11.54 30.24
C HIS A 132 11.26 11.11 29.90
N TYR A 133 10.90 9.90 30.33
CA TYR A 133 9.55 9.40 30.32
C TYR A 133 8.82 9.74 31.61
N PRO A 134 7.51 10.05 31.57
CA PRO A 134 6.69 10.06 32.75
C PRO A 134 6.68 8.67 33.44
N LYS A 135 6.66 8.65 34.75
CA LYS A 135 6.82 7.40 35.52
C LYS A 135 5.57 6.51 35.55
N LEU A 136 4.40 7.08 35.39
CA LEU A 136 3.14 6.36 35.59
C LEU A 136 2.41 6.08 34.28
N GLN A 137 2.30 7.07 33.42
CA GLN A 137 1.60 6.98 32.14
C GLN A 137 2.13 8.00 31.15
N SER A 138 1.86 7.81 29.84
CA SER A 138 2.17 8.80 28.81
C SER A 138 1.42 10.10 29.05
N ARG A 139 2.03 11.21 28.70
CA ARG A 139 1.43 12.56 28.84
C ARG A 139 0.21 12.76 27.95
N LEU A 140 0.01 11.92 26.93
CA LEU A 140 -1.17 11.92 26.07
C LEU A 140 -2.25 10.92 26.53
N SER A 141 -2.06 10.20 27.65
CA SER A 141 -3.01 9.17 28.11
C SER A 141 -4.43 9.70 28.26
N ASP A 142 -4.60 10.87 28.86
CA ASP A 142 -5.92 11.48 29.01
C ASP A 142 -6.53 11.90 27.66
N LEU A 143 -5.69 12.34 26.71
CA LEU A 143 -6.12 12.72 25.36
C LEU A 143 -6.55 11.51 24.55
N VAL A 144 -5.79 10.42 24.59
CA VAL A 144 -6.10 9.22 23.83
C VAL A 144 -7.14 8.31 24.50
N GLY A 145 -7.47 8.55 25.78
CA GLY A 145 -8.53 7.85 26.49
C GLY A 145 -8.13 6.52 27.12
N VAL A 146 -6.82 6.29 27.31
CA VAL A 146 -6.28 5.10 27.99
C VAL A 146 -4.89 5.36 28.53
N SER A 147 -4.58 4.86 29.73
CA SER A 147 -3.21 4.88 30.24
C SER A 147 -2.32 3.92 29.48
N TYR A 148 -1.18 4.39 29.00
CA TYR A 148 -0.21 3.60 28.25
C TYR A 148 1.23 4.07 28.50
N ALA A 149 2.20 3.30 28.00
CA ALA A 149 3.63 3.61 28.10
C ALA A 149 4.10 3.81 29.55
N MET A 150 3.74 2.89 30.45
CA MET A 150 4.21 2.89 31.83
C MET A 150 5.67 2.46 31.90
N TYR A 151 6.57 3.44 31.98
CA TYR A 151 8.01 3.23 32.10
C TYR A 151 8.44 3.09 33.57
N ASP A 152 7.62 2.46 34.37
CA ASP A 152 7.99 2.11 35.74
C ASP A 152 9.12 1.06 35.75
N ARG A 153 9.58 0.63 36.85
CA ARG A 153 10.75 -0.20 37.21
C ARG A 153 11.21 -1.26 36.20
N TYR A 154 10.37 -1.63 35.24
CA TYR A 154 10.57 -2.75 34.33
C TYR A 154 10.33 -2.31 32.88
N ARG A 155 11.34 -1.70 32.23
CA ARG A 155 11.29 -1.33 30.81
C ARG A 155 10.84 -2.46 29.89
N THR A 156 11.07 -3.70 30.28
CA THR A 156 10.65 -4.91 29.55
C THR A 156 9.15 -5.15 29.58
N ASP A 157 8.42 -4.55 30.53
CA ASP A 157 6.98 -4.73 30.68
C ASP A 157 6.15 -3.61 30.03
N SER A 158 6.79 -2.52 29.63
CA SER A 158 6.09 -1.38 29.01
C SER A 158 5.67 -1.64 27.58
N ILE A 159 6.42 -2.44 26.83
CA ILE A 159 6.15 -2.82 25.46
C ILE A 159 5.89 -4.31 25.40
N HIS A 160 4.75 -4.69 24.82
CA HIS A 160 4.36 -6.06 24.62
C HIS A 160 4.42 -6.43 23.13
N TRP A 161 5.12 -7.51 22.80
CA TRP A 161 5.16 -8.07 21.46
C TRP A 161 4.15 -9.20 21.36
N SER A 162 3.08 -8.97 20.66
CA SER A 162 2.00 -9.94 20.53
C SER A 162 1.26 -9.81 19.22
N SER A 163 0.40 -10.78 18.97
CA SER A 163 -0.57 -10.71 17.90
C SER A 163 -1.46 -9.48 18.07
N VAL A 164 -1.89 -8.94 16.94
CA VAL A 164 -2.90 -7.90 16.87
C VAL A 164 -4.16 -8.49 16.25
N TRP A 165 -5.30 -8.24 16.89
CA TRP A 165 -6.58 -8.79 16.45
C TRP A 165 -7.73 -7.80 16.60
N GLY A 166 -8.85 -8.11 15.96
CA GLY A 166 -10.09 -7.36 16.04
C GLY A 166 -11.25 -8.21 15.53
N ASP A 167 -12.44 -7.64 15.55
CA ASP A 167 -13.60 -8.28 14.96
C ASP A 167 -13.68 -8.10 13.43
N ALA A 168 -14.66 -8.71 12.79
CA ALA A 168 -14.82 -8.64 11.34
C ALA A 168 -15.17 -7.23 10.83
N GLU A 169 -15.87 -6.43 11.65
CA GLU A 169 -16.24 -5.06 11.32
C GLU A 169 -15.00 -4.16 11.31
N ALA A 170 -14.16 -4.23 12.34
CA ALA A 170 -12.91 -3.49 12.40
C ALA A 170 -11.97 -3.83 11.25
N MET A 171 -11.86 -5.13 10.87
CA MET A 171 -11.05 -5.53 9.72
C MET A 171 -11.58 -4.94 8.40
N LYS A 172 -12.90 -4.88 8.25
CA LYS A 172 -13.54 -4.25 7.08
C LYS A 172 -13.35 -2.73 7.08
N GLU A 173 -13.58 -2.05 8.20
CA GLU A 173 -13.40 -0.59 8.32
C GLU A 173 -11.96 -0.15 8.02
N LEU A 174 -10.98 -0.96 8.43
CA LEU A 174 -9.56 -0.71 8.18
C LEU A 174 -9.11 -1.14 6.78
N GLY A 175 -9.99 -1.74 5.96
CA GLY A 175 -9.64 -2.21 4.62
C GLY A 175 -8.55 -3.29 4.62
N ILE A 176 -8.55 -4.18 5.64
CA ILE A 176 -7.63 -5.30 5.71
C ILE A 176 -8.14 -6.43 4.79
N PRO A 177 -7.35 -6.91 3.81
CA PRO A 177 -7.83 -7.89 2.85
C PRO A 177 -8.06 -9.29 3.47
N PRO A 178 -9.03 -10.07 2.93
CA PRO A 178 -9.27 -11.44 3.35
C PRO A 178 -8.02 -12.31 3.23
N GLY A 179 -7.75 -13.11 4.25
CA GLY A 179 -6.56 -13.95 4.34
C GLY A 179 -5.38 -13.30 5.08
N LYS A 180 -5.21 -11.97 5.02
CA LYS A 180 -4.30 -11.24 5.92
C LYS A 180 -4.80 -11.29 7.36
N PHE A 181 -6.09 -11.43 7.56
CA PHE A 181 -6.70 -11.79 8.83
C PHE A 181 -7.41 -13.14 8.74
N VAL A 182 -7.25 -13.97 9.75
CA VAL A 182 -7.89 -15.28 9.87
C VAL A 182 -8.43 -15.49 11.27
N SER A 183 -9.48 -16.33 11.41
CA SER A 183 -10.01 -16.65 12.73
C SER A 183 -8.92 -17.15 13.68
N ALA A 184 -8.92 -16.67 14.90
CA ALA A 184 -7.94 -17.05 15.95
C ALA A 184 -7.90 -18.57 16.19
N GLY A 185 -9.05 -19.25 16.06
CA GLY A 185 -9.15 -20.71 16.15
C GLY A 185 -8.66 -21.49 14.93
N SER A 186 -8.28 -20.82 13.82
CA SER A 186 -7.90 -21.47 12.58
C SER A 186 -6.48 -22.04 12.60
N ASN A 187 -6.29 -23.17 11.91
CA ASN A 187 -4.96 -23.70 11.66
C ASN A 187 -4.12 -22.86 10.68
N LEU A 188 -4.76 -21.93 9.98
CA LEU A 188 -4.13 -21.03 9.00
C LEU A 188 -3.25 -19.95 9.67
N ASN A 189 -3.46 -19.69 10.98
CA ASN A 189 -2.69 -18.71 11.75
C ASN A 189 -1.49 -19.31 12.51
N LYS A 190 -1.26 -20.64 12.47
CA LYS A 190 -0.17 -21.26 13.22
C LYS A 190 1.18 -20.68 12.85
N LYS A 191 1.93 -20.24 13.87
CA LYS A 191 3.31 -19.75 13.72
C LYS A 191 4.24 -20.87 13.26
N LEU A 192 5.19 -20.56 12.38
CA LEU A 192 6.28 -21.47 12.02
C LEU A 192 7.25 -21.69 13.18
N HIS A 193 7.56 -20.62 13.90
CA HIS A 193 8.44 -20.64 15.06
C HIS A 193 7.83 -19.81 16.18
N GLN A 194 7.57 -20.41 17.30
CA GLN A 194 7.24 -19.68 18.53
C GLN A 194 8.54 -19.10 19.10
N VAL A 195 8.83 -17.85 18.79
CA VAL A 195 9.81 -17.07 19.54
C VAL A 195 9.03 -16.37 20.64
N ALA A 196 9.24 -16.77 21.88
CA ALA A 196 8.75 -16.02 23.04
C ALA A 196 9.54 -14.71 23.11
N LEU A 197 9.01 -13.64 22.55
CA LEU A 197 9.61 -12.30 22.54
C LEU A 197 9.33 -11.53 23.85
N SER A 198 8.44 -12.04 24.69
CA SER A 198 8.12 -11.46 26.00
C SER A 198 7.83 -12.58 27.01
N ASN A 199 8.38 -12.44 28.21
CA ASN A 199 8.07 -13.30 29.35
C ASN A 199 6.88 -12.78 30.17
N ALA A 200 6.29 -11.63 29.78
CA ALA A 200 5.13 -11.08 30.48
C ALA A 200 3.88 -11.94 30.15
N PRO A 201 3.05 -12.26 31.14
CA PRO A 201 1.80 -12.96 30.88
C PRO A 201 0.90 -12.09 29.98
N ALA A 202 0.21 -12.72 29.03
CA ALA A 202 -0.79 -12.07 28.22
C ALA A 202 -1.92 -11.57 29.14
N GLU A 203 -2.34 -10.31 28.99
CA GLU A 203 -3.48 -9.75 29.71
C GLU A 203 -4.80 -10.12 29.02
N SER A 204 -4.75 -10.33 27.72
CA SER A 204 -5.87 -10.77 26.89
C SER A 204 -5.40 -11.64 25.73
N GLU A 205 -6.29 -12.49 25.24
CA GLU A 205 -6.11 -13.32 24.05
C GLU A 205 -7.36 -13.24 23.16
N PRO A 206 -7.22 -13.40 21.83
CA PRO A 206 -8.36 -13.36 20.95
C PRO A 206 -9.29 -14.56 21.18
N SER A 207 -10.58 -14.30 21.18
CA SER A 207 -11.62 -15.33 21.15
C SER A 207 -11.64 -16.04 19.80
N SER A 208 -12.29 -17.21 19.73
CA SER A 208 -12.45 -17.93 18.45
C SER A 208 -13.30 -17.19 17.43
N GLN A 209 -14.01 -16.14 17.81
CA GLN A 209 -14.81 -15.31 16.91
C GLN A 209 -14.05 -14.10 16.37
N GLU A 210 -12.91 -13.77 16.96
CA GLU A 210 -12.05 -12.68 16.51
C GLU A 210 -11.04 -13.16 15.47
N TYR A 211 -10.45 -12.19 14.78
CA TYR A 211 -9.52 -12.40 13.68
C TYR A 211 -8.16 -11.82 14.02
N VAL A 212 -7.12 -12.65 13.89
CA VAL A 212 -5.73 -12.24 14.09
C VAL A 212 -5.08 -11.87 12.76
N LEU A 213 -4.20 -10.85 12.78
CA LEU A 213 -3.39 -10.49 11.64
C LEU A 213 -2.28 -11.53 11.42
N THR A 214 -2.07 -11.87 10.16
CA THR A 214 -1.08 -12.88 9.75
C THR A 214 -0.14 -12.33 8.68
N ARG A 215 0.97 -13.02 8.47
CA ARG A 215 1.92 -12.74 7.40
C ARG A 215 2.28 -14.02 6.66
N TYR A 216 2.55 -13.88 5.38
CA TYR A 216 3.05 -14.95 4.54
C TYR A 216 4.25 -15.64 5.18
N GLU A 217 4.35 -16.96 5.07
CA GLU A 217 5.29 -17.89 5.70
C GLU A 217 5.20 -17.98 7.23
N TYR A 218 5.04 -16.85 7.93
CA TYR A 218 5.09 -16.80 9.40
C TYR A 218 3.77 -17.19 10.08
N GLY A 219 2.63 -16.98 9.41
CA GLY A 219 1.31 -17.08 10.02
C GLY A 219 1.05 -15.88 10.94
N GLU A 220 0.61 -16.11 12.18
CA GLU A 220 0.37 -15.05 13.15
C GLU A 220 1.66 -14.27 13.44
N LEU A 221 1.61 -12.94 13.29
CA LEU A 221 2.75 -12.04 13.46
C LEU A 221 2.60 -11.21 14.73
N ASN A 222 3.69 -11.04 15.48
CA ASN A 222 3.72 -10.18 16.64
C ASN A 222 4.12 -8.76 16.28
N TYR A 223 3.37 -7.80 16.81
CA TYR A 223 3.65 -6.37 16.72
C TYR A 223 3.97 -5.81 18.11
N PRO A 224 4.85 -4.81 18.20
CA PRO A 224 5.07 -4.12 19.47
C PRO A 224 3.93 -3.15 19.75
N ALA A 225 3.41 -3.18 20.96
CA ALA A 225 2.43 -2.22 21.47
C ALA A 225 2.79 -1.84 22.90
N PHE A 226 2.55 -0.63 23.31
CA PHE A 226 2.61 -0.28 24.73
C PHE A 226 1.47 -0.95 25.47
N ARG A 227 1.74 -1.39 26.69
CA ARG A 227 0.68 -1.88 27.58
C ARG A 227 -0.28 -0.75 27.92
N THR A 228 -1.56 -1.09 27.99
CA THR A 228 -2.64 -0.20 28.38
C THR A 228 -3.37 -0.77 29.60
N ASP A 229 -4.12 0.06 30.29
CA ASP A 229 -4.87 -0.35 31.48
C ASP A 229 -6.23 -1.00 31.18
N ASN A 230 -6.53 -1.30 29.94
CA ASN A 230 -7.78 -1.91 29.45
C ASN A 230 -9.08 -1.10 29.67
N ASN A 231 -8.99 0.13 30.15
CA ASN A 231 -10.13 1.03 30.36
C ASN A 231 -10.17 2.10 29.27
N PHE A 232 -10.29 1.69 28.01
CA PHE A 232 -10.37 2.63 26.89
C PHE A 232 -11.71 3.36 26.87
N ASP A 233 -11.66 4.68 26.85
CA ASP A 233 -12.83 5.55 26.74
C ASP A 233 -13.17 5.79 25.25
N GLY A 234 -13.81 4.80 24.62
CA GLY A 234 -14.18 4.87 23.21
C GLY A 234 -14.42 3.51 22.55
N LYS A 235 -14.45 3.48 21.20
CA LYS A 235 -14.53 2.25 20.39
C LYS A 235 -13.13 1.69 20.15
N VAL A 236 -12.86 0.47 20.60
CA VAL A 236 -11.62 -0.24 20.26
C VAL A 236 -11.75 -0.82 18.86
N LEU A 237 -10.75 -0.58 18.01
CA LEU A 237 -10.64 -1.15 16.66
C LEU A 237 -9.77 -2.41 16.68
N LEU A 238 -8.62 -2.34 17.34
CA LEU A 238 -7.68 -3.45 17.42
C LEU A 238 -7.18 -3.66 18.86
N TYR A 239 -6.98 -4.91 19.21
CA TYR A 239 -6.41 -5.36 20.48
C TYR A 239 -5.03 -5.98 20.27
N SER A 240 -4.25 -6.02 21.35
CA SER A 240 -3.04 -6.82 21.52
C SER A 240 -3.08 -7.51 22.88
N SER A 241 -2.20 -8.47 23.15
CA SER A 241 -2.17 -9.08 24.47
C SER A 241 -1.74 -8.11 25.60
N GLY A 242 -1.22 -6.93 25.25
CA GLY A 242 -0.95 -5.83 26.18
C GLY A 242 -2.12 -4.84 26.32
N GLY A 243 -3.28 -5.11 25.71
CA GLY A 243 -4.47 -4.26 25.76
C GLY A 243 -4.82 -3.63 24.42
N VAL A 244 -5.13 -2.34 24.37
CA VAL A 244 -5.58 -1.63 23.16
C VAL A 244 -4.43 -1.42 22.18
N ALA A 245 -4.58 -1.93 20.95
CA ALA A 245 -3.65 -1.69 19.86
C ALA A 245 -4.12 -0.54 18.95
N ALA A 246 -5.42 -0.31 18.81
CA ALA A 246 -5.97 0.90 18.20
C ALA A 246 -7.40 1.16 18.68
N GLY A 247 -7.77 2.43 18.80
CA GLY A 247 -9.12 2.82 19.17
C GLY A 247 -9.42 4.28 18.84
N ILE A 248 -10.70 4.61 18.80
CA ILE A 248 -11.19 5.96 18.53
C ILE A 248 -12.08 6.42 19.69
N ARG A 249 -11.88 7.64 20.14
CA ARG A 249 -12.75 8.29 21.12
C ARG A 249 -13.22 9.66 20.66
N GLU A 250 -14.33 10.10 21.22
CA GLU A 250 -14.80 11.46 21.09
C GLU A 250 -14.17 12.32 22.20
N ASP A 251 -13.68 13.51 21.85
CA ASP A 251 -13.23 14.52 22.79
C ASP A 251 -14.00 15.82 22.56
N ASN A 252 -15.14 15.95 23.23
CA ASN A 252 -16.10 17.04 23.08
C ASN A 252 -16.62 17.17 21.62
N LEU A 253 -15.97 18.00 20.80
CA LEU A 253 -16.37 18.25 19.41
C LEU A 253 -15.49 17.54 18.39
N GLY A 254 -14.35 16.99 18.81
CA GLY A 254 -13.38 16.32 17.94
C GLY A 254 -13.26 14.84 18.23
N HIS A 255 -12.42 14.17 17.44
CA HIS A 255 -12.16 12.74 17.61
C HIS A 255 -10.66 12.50 17.70
N VAL A 256 -10.27 11.53 18.54
CA VAL A 256 -8.89 11.11 18.69
C VAL A 256 -8.77 9.64 18.31
N LEU A 257 -8.04 9.35 17.25
CA LEU A 257 -7.64 8.01 16.83
C LEU A 257 -6.28 7.70 17.47
N PHE A 258 -6.26 6.75 18.39
CA PHE A 258 -5.03 6.23 18.97
C PHE A 258 -4.60 4.97 18.25
N VAL A 259 -3.36 4.92 17.77
CA VAL A 259 -2.76 3.76 17.12
C VAL A 259 -1.51 3.36 17.90
N ASN A 260 -1.63 2.35 18.73
CA ASN A 260 -0.58 1.85 19.62
C ASN A 260 0.30 0.79 18.92
N VAL A 261 0.57 0.99 17.62
CA VAL A 261 1.47 0.18 16.80
C VAL A 261 2.35 1.15 16.02
N PRO A 262 3.67 0.91 15.91
CA PRO A 262 4.60 1.86 15.29
C PRO A 262 4.51 1.84 13.76
N LEU A 263 3.62 2.65 13.20
CA LEU A 263 3.29 2.65 11.77
C LEU A 263 4.50 3.00 10.89
N GLY A 264 5.22 4.08 11.21
CA GLY A 264 6.41 4.49 10.47
C GLY A 264 7.55 3.47 10.58
N TYR A 265 7.72 2.84 11.74
CA TYR A 265 8.70 1.77 11.89
C TYR A 265 8.39 0.55 11.02
N LEU A 266 7.13 0.17 10.88
CA LEU A 266 6.70 -0.99 10.09
C LEU A 266 6.81 -0.70 8.59
N GLU A 267 6.44 0.50 8.15
CA GLU A 267 6.57 0.96 6.75
C GLU A 267 8.00 0.80 6.24
N GLY A 268 8.96 1.34 6.95
CA GLY A 268 10.40 1.21 6.62
C GLY A 268 10.94 -0.22 6.66
N ARG A 269 10.11 -1.23 7.00
CA ARG A 269 10.45 -2.66 7.10
C ARG A 269 9.58 -3.56 6.25
N THR A 270 8.98 -3.01 5.22
CA THR A 270 8.14 -3.76 4.29
C THR A 270 6.95 -4.48 4.97
N ASP A 271 6.32 -3.80 5.92
CA ASP A 271 5.06 -4.21 6.56
C ASP A 271 4.12 -2.99 6.71
N GLY A 272 3.93 -2.25 5.62
CA GLY A 272 3.26 -0.94 5.56
C GLY A 272 1.73 -1.01 5.59
N LEU A 273 1.11 -2.18 5.49
CA LEU A 273 -0.35 -2.29 5.37
C LEU A 273 -1.10 -1.49 6.45
N LEU A 274 -0.65 -1.54 7.71
CA LEU A 274 -1.33 -0.82 8.80
C LEU A 274 -1.23 0.70 8.65
N MET A 275 -0.09 1.23 8.17
CA MET A 275 0.02 2.67 7.88
C MET A 275 -1.00 3.09 6.83
N HIS A 276 -1.06 2.40 5.72
CA HIS A 276 -2.02 2.64 4.64
C HIS A 276 -3.48 2.52 5.12
N SER A 277 -3.78 1.47 5.89
CA SER A 277 -5.11 1.26 6.47
C SER A 277 -5.53 2.40 7.40
N PHE A 278 -4.67 2.85 8.30
CA PHE A 278 -4.99 3.95 9.22
C PHE A 278 -5.01 5.31 8.53
N LEU A 279 -4.19 5.56 7.52
CA LEU A 279 -4.30 6.77 6.69
C LEU A 279 -5.64 6.85 5.96
N ARG A 280 -6.09 5.74 5.36
CA ARG A 280 -7.42 5.64 4.73
C ARG A 280 -8.54 5.82 5.75
N TYR A 281 -8.46 5.13 6.88
CA TYR A 281 -9.45 5.24 7.93
C TYR A 281 -9.56 6.68 8.43
N PHE A 282 -8.44 7.31 8.75
CA PHE A 282 -8.41 8.69 9.22
C PHE A 282 -8.88 9.67 8.15
N GLY A 283 -8.31 9.65 6.95
CA GLY A 283 -8.60 10.61 5.88
C GLY A 283 -9.98 10.42 5.25
N ILE A 284 -10.38 9.18 4.96
CA ILE A 284 -11.60 8.89 4.19
C ILE A 284 -12.79 8.68 5.12
N HIS A 285 -12.67 7.82 6.16
CA HIS A 285 -13.80 7.49 7.03
C HIS A 285 -14.04 8.58 8.10
N MET A 286 -13.00 9.00 8.83
CA MET A 286 -13.17 9.99 9.88
C MET A 286 -13.35 11.41 9.32
N LEU A 287 -12.43 11.86 8.46
CA LEU A 287 -12.46 13.21 7.91
C LEU A 287 -13.40 13.36 6.71
N GLY A 288 -13.70 12.27 6.01
CA GLY A 288 -14.54 12.24 4.80
C GLY A 288 -13.97 13.06 3.65
N LEU A 289 -12.66 13.04 3.50
CA LEU A 289 -11.97 13.79 2.45
C LEU A 289 -12.24 13.19 1.06
N PRO A 290 -12.38 14.03 0.04
CA PRO A 290 -12.23 13.59 -1.33
C PRO A 290 -10.84 12.97 -1.54
N HIS A 291 -10.76 11.93 -2.36
CA HIS A 291 -9.49 11.25 -2.62
C HIS A 291 -9.41 10.78 -4.08
N LEU A 292 -8.17 10.60 -4.56
CA LEU A 292 -7.89 10.12 -5.91
C LEU A 292 -7.78 8.60 -5.91
N ALA A 293 -8.59 7.92 -6.73
CA ALA A 293 -8.61 6.46 -6.84
C ALA A 293 -7.23 5.87 -7.16
N THR A 294 -6.98 4.67 -6.62
CA THR A 294 -5.72 3.92 -6.78
C THR A 294 -5.71 3.01 -8.01
N VAL A 295 -6.83 2.92 -8.72
CA VAL A 295 -7.05 2.07 -9.89
C VAL A 295 -7.74 2.84 -11.01
N PRO A 296 -7.52 2.46 -12.28
CA PRO A 296 -8.18 3.10 -13.42
C PRO A 296 -9.71 3.09 -13.29
N ASP A 297 -10.34 4.22 -13.60
CA ASP A 297 -11.80 4.43 -13.57
C ASP A 297 -12.44 4.18 -12.19
N GLY A 298 -11.63 4.01 -11.14
CA GLY A 298 -12.11 3.57 -9.82
C GLY A 298 -12.72 2.16 -9.82
N VAL A 299 -12.38 1.31 -10.77
CA VAL A 299 -12.85 -0.07 -10.85
C VAL A 299 -11.83 -1.00 -10.19
N GLY A 300 -12.22 -1.66 -9.10
CA GLY A 300 -11.36 -2.59 -8.39
C GLY A 300 -11.01 -3.83 -9.20
N GLY A 301 -9.93 -4.52 -8.84
CA GLY A 301 -9.56 -5.73 -9.56
C GLY A 301 -8.36 -6.48 -9.02
N LEU A 302 -8.06 -7.59 -9.67
CA LEU A 302 -6.95 -8.46 -9.31
C LEU A 302 -5.92 -8.53 -10.44
N VAL A 303 -4.66 -8.60 -10.06
CA VAL A 303 -3.59 -9.13 -10.89
C VAL A 303 -3.44 -10.60 -10.56
N PHE A 304 -3.49 -11.48 -11.56
CA PHE A 304 -3.15 -12.89 -11.34
C PHE A 304 -1.79 -13.17 -11.96
N ASN A 305 -0.78 -13.34 -11.11
CA ASN A 305 0.59 -13.57 -11.51
C ASN A 305 0.92 -15.07 -11.45
N TRP A 306 1.26 -15.63 -12.60
CA TRP A 306 1.63 -17.03 -12.77
C TRP A 306 3.13 -17.16 -12.93
N HIS A 307 3.75 -18.03 -12.13
CA HIS A 307 5.17 -18.33 -12.22
C HIS A 307 5.41 -19.71 -12.85
N ILE A 308 6.25 -19.73 -13.87
CA ILE A 308 6.56 -20.94 -14.63
C ILE A 308 8.07 -21.17 -14.55
N ASP A 309 8.48 -21.95 -13.55
CA ASP A 309 9.87 -22.06 -13.10
C ASP A 309 10.66 -23.12 -13.84
N ALA A 310 9.99 -24.22 -14.24
CA ALA A 310 10.64 -25.44 -14.68
C ALA A 310 9.81 -26.20 -15.72
N LYS A 311 10.45 -27.11 -16.42
CA LYS A 311 9.81 -28.00 -17.42
C LYS A 311 8.67 -28.85 -16.84
N SER A 312 8.75 -29.20 -15.56
CA SER A 312 7.68 -29.92 -14.85
C SER A 312 6.35 -29.17 -14.80
N MET A 313 6.36 -27.84 -15.00
CA MET A 313 5.15 -27.00 -15.00
C MET A 313 4.44 -26.91 -16.35
N ALA A 314 5.06 -27.36 -17.45
CA ALA A 314 4.48 -27.24 -18.79
C ALA A 314 3.17 -28.05 -18.93
N ALA A 315 3.13 -29.30 -18.49
CA ALA A 315 1.91 -30.11 -18.55
C ALA A 315 0.80 -29.62 -17.62
N PRO A 316 1.04 -29.24 -16.34
CA PRO A 316 0.05 -28.55 -15.51
C PRO A 316 -0.47 -27.26 -16.13
N LEU A 317 0.38 -26.42 -16.73
CA LEU A 317 -0.03 -25.21 -17.42
C LEU A 317 -0.97 -25.53 -18.59
N GLN A 318 -0.63 -26.51 -19.42
CA GLN A 318 -1.48 -26.96 -20.52
C GLN A 318 -2.84 -27.49 -20.03
N GLN A 319 -2.87 -28.20 -18.89
CA GLN A 319 -4.10 -28.64 -18.26
C GLN A 319 -4.99 -27.46 -17.85
N LEU A 320 -4.42 -26.40 -17.24
CA LEU A 320 -5.14 -25.19 -16.87
C LEU A 320 -5.64 -24.42 -18.09
N VAL A 321 -4.85 -24.32 -19.15
CA VAL A 321 -5.26 -23.75 -20.45
C VAL A 321 -6.46 -24.54 -21.01
N SER A 322 -6.39 -25.87 -21.02
CA SER A 322 -7.48 -26.74 -21.47
C SER A 322 -8.72 -26.67 -20.58
N ALA A 323 -8.55 -26.36 -19.28
CA ALA A 323 -9.63 -26.15 -18.33
C ALA A 323 -10.32 -24.78 -18.45
N GLY A 324 -9.84 -23.89 -19.34
CA GLY A 324 -10.39 -22.55 -19.59
C GLY A 324 -9.98 -21.48 -18.58
N VAL A 325 -8.98 -21.76 -17.72
CA VAL A 325 -8.50 -20.77 -16.73
C VAL A 325 -7.91 -19.55 -17.43
N PHE A 326 -7.21 -19.74 -18.52
CA PHE A 326 -6.59 -18.68 -19.33
C PHE A 326 -7.49 -18.12 -20.45
N ASP A 327 -8.80 -18.39 -20.39
CA ASP A 327 -9.79 -17.74 -21.26
C ASP A 327 -10.28 -16.39 -20.66
N ARG A 328 -9.88 -16.09 -19.42
CA ARG A 328 -10.09 -14.84 -18.69
C ARG A 328 -8.75 -14.09 -18.58
N GLY A 329 -8.79 -12.94 -18.01
CA GLY A 329 -7.61 -12.06 -17.84
C GLY A 329 -7.85 -10.69 -18.48
N PRO A 330 -6.80 -9.95 -18.82
CA PRO A 330 -5.39 -10.40 -18.96
C PRO A 330 -4.72 -10.79 -17.65
N TYR A 331 -3.74 -11.72 -17.70
CA TYR A 331 -2.90 -12.12 -16.59
C TYR A 331 -1.45 -11.76 -16.82
N SER A 332 -0.66 -11.70 -15.74
CA SER A 332 0.81 -11.61 -15.77
C SER A 332 1.40 -13.01 -15.66
N VAL A 333 2.10 -13.50 -16.68
CA VAL A 333 2.64 -14.86 -16.74
C VAL A 333 4.15 -14.80 -16.92
N HIS A 334 4.88 -15.19 -15.90
CA HIS A 334 6.32 -15.02 -15.84
C HIS A 334 7.06 -16.34 -15.99
N PHE A 335 8.10 -16.36 -16.82
CA PHE A 335 8.85 -17.55 -17.18
C PHE A 335 10.32 -17.44 -16.79
N THR A 336 10.89 -18.52 -16.24
CA THR A 336 12.34 -18.73 -16.20
C THR A 336 12.77 -19.42 -17.49
N ALA A 337 13.54 -18.73 -18.32
CA ALA A 337 13.80 -19.15 -19.69
C ALA A 337 14.94 -20.17 -19.83
N GLY A 338 15.82 -20.28 -18.84
CA GLY A 338 17.02 -21.10 -18.94
C GLY A 338 16.76 -22.61 -18.95
N PRO A 339 17.80 -23.40 -19.26
CA PRO A 339 17.70 -24.86 -19.34
C PRO A 339 17.77 -25.55 -17.96
N ASP A 340 18.13 -24.84 -16.91
CA ASP A 340 18.45 -25.40 -15.60
C ASP A 340 17.61 -24.74 -14.47
N VAL A 341 17.50 -25.42 -13.33
CA VAL A 341 16.69 -24.97 -12.16
C VAL A 341 17.53 -24.87 -10.88
N ASP A 342 18.10 -25.99 -10.41
CA ASP A 342 18.77 -26.07 -9.10
C ASP A 342 20.28 -25.78 -9.21
N SER A 343 20.87 -26.15 -10.34
CA SER A 343 22.30 -25.98 -10.59
C SER A 343 22.60 -25.97 -12.09
N PRO A 344 23.73 -25.37 -12.50
CA PRO A 344 24.14 -25.40 -13.89
C PRO A 344 24.23 -26.85 -14.43
N TYR A 345 23.65 -27.07 -15.62
CA TYR A 345 23.63 -28.35 -16.37
C TYR A 345 22.71 -29.44 -15.78
N ASP A 346 21.72 -29.12 -14.96
CA ASP A 346 20.75 -30.09 -14.45
C ASP A 346 19.63 -30.45 -15.46
N GLY A 347 19.43 -29.63 -16.48
CA GLY A 347 18.50 -29.87 -17.58
C GLY A 347 17.01 -29.86 -17.19
N LYS A 348 16.64 -29.31 -16.03
CA LYS A 348 15.26 -29.29 -15.52
C LYS A 348 14.46 -28.07 -15.97
N GLY A 349 15.12 -27.04 -16.50
CA GLY A 349 14.53 -25.79 -16.92
C GLY A 349 13.71 -25.87 -18.19
N LEU A 350 13.00 -24.81 -18.49
CA LEU A 350 12.10 -24.68 -19.65
C LEU A 350 12.83 -24.65 -20.99
N ASN A 351 14.09 -24.20 -21.03
CA ASN A 351 14.91 -24.08 -22.22
C ASN A 351 14.23 -23.33 -23.38
N VAL A 352 13.66 -22.17 -23.06
CA VAL A 352 12.92 -21.29 -23.98
C VAL A 352 13.77 -20.92 -25.21
N GLY A 353 13.17 -20.93 -26.39
CA GLY A 353 13.85 -20.74 -27.68
C GLY A 353 14.50 -22.00 -28.23
N HIS A 354 14.48 -23.12 -27.49
CA HIS A 354 15.00 -24.42 -27.90
C HIS A 354 14.01 -25.56 -27.66
N ASP A 355 12.97 -25.36 -26.83
CA ASP A 355 11.88 -26.32 -26.62
C ASP A 355 10.59 -25.82 -27.33
N PRO A 356 10.19 -26.46 -28.45
CA PRO A 356 9.00 -26.01 -29.18
C PRO A 356 7.70 -26.08 -28.39
N VAL A 357 7.59 -26.93 -27.39
CA VAL A 357 6.37 -27.01 -26.54
C VAL A 357 6.26 -25.79 -25.66
N THR A 358 7.34 -25.39 -25.01
CA THR A 358 7.39 -24.18 -24.19
C THR A 358 7.17 -22.94 -25.02
N ASP A 359 7.83 -22.82 -26.18
CA ASP A 359 7.68 -21.67 -27.08
C ASP A 359 6.24 -21.53 -27.60
N HIS A 360 5.58 -22.64 -27.90
CA HIS A 360 4.17 -22.66 -28.27
C HIS A 360 3.26 -22.17 -27.14
N LEU A 361 3.48 -22.62 -25.90
CA LEU A 361 2.71 -22.18 -24.73
C LEU A 361 2.87 -20.68 -24.49
N ILE A 362 4.08 -20.15 -24.54
CA ILE A 362 4.37 -18.71 -24.41
C ILE A 362 3.60 -17.89 -25.46
N THR A 363 3.73 -18.30 -26.72
CA THR A 363 3.09 -17.57 -27.84
C THR A 363 1.56 -17.68 -27.81
N GLU A 364 1.02 -18.80 -27.37
CA GLU A 364 -0.43 -19.01 -27.21
C GLU A 364 -0.99 -18.12 -26.08
N LEU A 365 -0.34 -18.06 -24.91
CA LEU A 365 -0.75 -17.18 -23.82
C LEU A 365 -0.67 -15.71 -24.23
N GLN A 366 0.39 -15.30 -24.94
CA GLN A 366 0.50 -13.95 -25.47
C GLN A 366 -0.63 -13.62 -26.48
N ARG A 367 -0.97 -14.58 -27.36
CA ARG A 367 -2.07 -14.44 -28.33
C ARG A 367 -3.44 -14.29 -27.65
N ARG A 368 -3.61 -14.87 -26.46
CA ARG A 368 -4.83 -14.71 -25.63
C ARG A 368 -4.88 -13.36 -24.91
N GLY A 369 -3.83 -12.55 -24.99
CA GLY A 369 -3.79 -11.20 -24.40
C GLY A 369 -3.10 -11.13 -23.04
N HIS A 370 -2.48 -12.22 -22.58
CA HIS A 370 -1.69 -12.20 -21.34
C HIS A 370 -0.35 -11.50 -21.56
N VAL A 371 0.17 -10.89 -20.51
CA VAL A 371 1.52 -10.30 -20.52
C VAL A 371 2.53 -11.38 -20.12
N ILE A 372 3.56 -11.53 -20.95
CA ILE A 372 4.65 -12.47 -20.69
C ILE A 372 5.80 -11.71 -20.04
N GLY A 373 6.10 -12.03 -18.79
CA GLY A 373 7.14 -11.41 -17.98
C GLY A 373 8.32 -12.34 -17.69
N SER A 374 9.34 -11.80 -17.03
CA SER A 374 10.54 -12.52 -16.61
C SER A 374 10.41 -13.04 -15.18
N HIS A 375 10.65 -14.33 -14.98
CA HIS A 375 10.78 -14.93 -13.66
C HIS A 375 12.26 -15.13 -13.32
N GLY A 376 12.82 -14.09 -12.71
CA GLY A 376 14.18 -14.08 -12.19
C GLY A 376 15.29 -14.19 -13.20
N GLY A 377 16.33 -14.90 -12.79
CA GLY A 377 17.54 -15.18 -13.52
C GLY A 377 17.50 -16.53 -14.22
N TRP A 378 18.41 -16.75 -15.12
CA TRP A 378 18.56 -17.85 -16.06
C TRP A 378 18.45 -19.30 -15.46
N ILE A 379 18.80 -19.47 -14.17
CA ILE A 379 18.71 -20.74 -13.42
C ILE A 379 17.88 -20.45 -12.18
N HIS A 380 16.65 -20.96 -12.11
CA HIS A 380 15.64 -20.52 -11.16
C HIS A 380 16.08 -20.57 -9.69
N ASN A 381 16.19 -21.77 -9.10
CA ASN A 381 16.51 -21.92 -7.67
C ASN A 381 17.93 -21.45 -7.37
N TYR A 382 18.90 -21.79 -8.23
CA TYR A 382 20.28 -21.34 -8.06
C TYR A 382 20.38 -19.81 -7.97
N PHE A 383 19.68 -19.08 -8.86
CA PHE A 383 19.63 -17.63 -8.79
C PHE A 383 19.00 -17.16 -7.48
N GLY A 384 17.81 -17.68 -7.13
CA GLY A 384 17.10 -17.28 -5.94
C GLY A 384 17.84 -17.54 -4.62
N GLU A 385 18.65 -18.60 -4.56
CA GLU A 385 19.43 -18.95 -3.37
C GLU A 385 20.73 -18.16 -3.21
N HIS A 386 21.28 -17.60 -4.32
CA HIS A 386 22.61 -17.02 -4.30
C HIS A 386 22.62 -15.50 -4.54
N VAL A 387 21.55 -14.91 -5.11
CA VAL A 387 21.48 -13.47 -5.32
C VAL A 387 21.36 -12.73 -3.97
N ASP A 388 22.16 -11.68 -3.78
CA ASP A 388 22.15 -10.84 -2.60
C ASP A 388 22.40 -9.35 -2.94
N ASP A 389 22.47 -8.47 -1.93
CA ASP A 389 22.63 -7.04 -2.13
C ASP A 389 24.02 -6.63 -2.65
N ASP A 390 25.03 -7.47 -2.55
CA ASP A 390 26.44 -7.16 -2.86
C ASP A 390 26.90 -7.73 -4.21
N ASN A 391 26.10 -8.60 -4.87
CA ASN A 391 26.56 -9.38 -6.03
C ASN A 391 25.90 -9.02 -7.38
N GLU A 392 25.46 -7.77 -7.57
CA GLU A 392 24.85 -7.28 -8.82
C GLU A 392 25.64 -7.66 -10.07
N LYS A 393 26.99 -7.48 -10.06
CA LYS A 393 27.84 -7.74 -11.23
C LYS A 393 27.81 -9.19 -11.69
N GLU A 394 27.62 -10.13 -10.77
CA GLU A 394 27.59 -11.56 -11.03
C GLU A 394 26.21 -12.00 -11.51
N TYR A 395 25.12 -11.48 -10.87
CA TYR A 395 23.78 -11.99 -11.09
C TYR A 395 22.91 -11.17 -12.05
N ALA A 396 23.22 -9.90 -12.31
CA ALA A 396 22.52 -9.12 -13.34
C ALA A 396 22.58 -9.75 -14.74
N PRO A 397 23.68 -10.41 -15.19
CA PRO A 397 23.71 -11.13 -16.44
C PRO A 397 22.69 -12.29 -16.55
N TYR A 398 22.32 -12.93 -15.44
CA TYR A 398 21.29 -13.98 -15.41
C TYR A 398 19.89 -13.40 -15.70
N ILE A 399 19.56 -12.25 -15.11
CA ILE A 399 18.30 -11.55 -15.38
C ILE A 399 18.26 -11.10 -16.85
N ASP A 400 19.36 -10.52 -17.35
CA ASP A 400 19.47 -10.03 -18.72
C ASP A 400 19.31 -11.17 -19.76
N ALA A 401 19.93 -12.34 -19.51
CA ALA A 401 19.79 -13.51 -20.36
C ALA A 401 18.34 -14.03 -20.40
N ASN A 402 17.67 -14.07 -19.25
CA ASN A 402 16.27 -14.48 -19.15
C ASN A 402 15.36 -13.55 -19.96
N ILE A 403 15.46 -12.25 -19.77
CA ILE A 403 14.69 -11.23 -20.47
C ILE A 403 14.90 -11.32 -21.99
N LYS A 404 16.13 -11.29 -22.45
CA LYS A 404 16.46 -11.35 -23.89
C LYS A 404 15.93 -12.60 -24.57
N THR A 405 15.92 -13.71 -23.87
CA THR A 405 15.41 -14.99 -24.42
C THR A 405 13.89 -14.93 -24.56
N ILE A 406 13.18 -14.41 -23.57
CA ILE A 406 11.73 -14.21 -23.63
C ILE A 406 11.38 -13.22 -24.75
N GLU A 407 12.07 -12.09 -24.84
CA GLU A 407 11.85 -11.09 -25.88
C GLU A 407 12.06 -11.64 -27.29
N LYS A 408 13.05 -12.53 -27.47
CA LYS A 408 13.32 -13.19 -28.75
C LYS A 408 12.15 -14.08 -29.18
N VAL A 409 11.51 -14.81 -28.26
CA VAL A 409 10.38 -15.72 -28.56
C VAL A 409 9.09 -14.95 -28.74
N THR A 410 8.83 -13.94 -27.89
CA THR A 410 7.58 -13.16 -27.90
C THR A 410 7.56 -12.06 -28.97
N GLY A 411 8.73 -11.58 -29.40
CA GLY A 411 8.86 -10.40 -30.26
C GLY A 411 8.43 -9.09 -29.58
N LYS A 412 8.28 -9.08 -28.25
CA LYS A 412 7.86 -7.91 -27.46
C LYS A 412 8.81 -7.68 -26.29
N PRO A 413 8.97 -6.42 -25.83
CA PRO A 413 9.75 -6.14 -24.64
C PRO A 413 9.11 -6.77 -23.39
N VAL A 414 9.94 -7.23 -22.48
CA VAL A 414 9.53 -7.62 -21.13
C VAL A 414 9.32 -6.38 -20.28
N THR A 415 8.17 -6.28 -19.61
CA THR A 415 7.75 -5.12 -18.82
C THR A 415 7.44 -5.48 -17.35
N GLU A 416 7.50 -6.76 -17.01
CA GLU A 416 7.19 -7.29 -15.67
C GLU A 416 8.25 -8.28 -15.22
N TYR A 417 8.47 -8.33 -13.90
CA TYR A 417 9.48 -9.19 -13.28
C TYR A 417 8.95 -9.85 -12.03
N SER A 418 9.40 -11.06 -11.74
CA SER A 418 9.25 -11.71 -10.45
C SER A 418 10.54 -12.40 -10.02
N ALA A 419 10.88 -12.29 -8.73
CA ALA A 419 12.09 -12.88 -8.19
C ALA A 419 11.86 -14.32 -7.77
N PRO A 420 12.71 -15.30 -8.19
CA PRO A 420 12.71 -16.64 -7.67
C PRO A 420 12.86 -16.66 -6.14
N LEU A 421 12.11 -17.56 -5.48
CA LEU A 421 12.07 -17.70 -4.02
C LEU A 421 11.73 -16.39 -3.29
N GLY A 422 11.15 -15.40 -3.98
CA GLY A 422 10.88 -14.07 -3.42
C GLY A 422 12.13 -13.24 -3.11
N ASN A 423 13.33 -13.72 -3.45
CA ASN A 423 14.58 -13.02 -3.16
C ASN A 423 14.82 -11.88 -4.16
N HIS A 424 14.58 -10.65 -3.70
CA HIS A 424 14.66 -9.43 -4.50
C HIS A 424 15.57 -8.40 -3.83
N PRO A 425 16.90 -8.46 -4.03
CA PRO A 425 17.84 -7.46 -3.56
C PRO A 425 17.52 -6.05 -4.06
N GLN A 426 17.90 -5.02 -3.29
CA GLN A 426 17.53 -3.63 -3.61
C GLN A 426 18.10 -3.15 -4.96
N TRP A 427 19.27 -3.62 -5.37
CA TRP A 427 19.85 -3.27 -6.67
C TRP A 427 19.00 -3.75 -7.85
N VAL A 428 18.24 -4.85 -7.68
CA VAL A 428 17.39 -5.40 -8.76
C VAL A 428 16.33 -4.40 -9.18
N SER A 429 15.64 -3.73 -8.25
CA SER A 429 14.67 -2.69 -8.56
C SER A 429 15.27 -1.59 -9.43
N ARG A 430 16.43 -1.05 -9.02
CA ARG A 430 17.15 -0.01 -9.78
C ARG A 430 17.65 -0.50 -11.14
N TRP A 431 18.02 -1.78 -11.22
CA TRP A 431 18.46 -2.40 -12.46
C TRP A 431 17.30 -2.59 -13.45
N LEU A 432 16.12 -2.99 -12.98
CA LEU A 432 14.89 -3.14 -13.76
C LEU A 432 14.39 -1.78 -14.27
N GLU A 433 14.31 -0.78 -13.40
CA GLU A 433 13.87 0.57 -13.74
C GLU A 433 14.70 1.18 -14.89
N LYS A 434 16.03 1.00 -14.88
CA LYS A 434 16.93 1.42 -15.97
C LYS A 434 16.63 0.76 -17.33
N ARG A 435 15.83 -0.31 -17.34
CA ARG A 435 15.40 -1.05 -18.52
C ARG A 435 13.93 -0.85 -18.88
N ASN A 436 13.27 0.11 -18.22
CA ASN A 436 11.84 0.40 -18.37
C ASN A 436 10.96 -0.80 -17.99
N ILE A 437 11.38 -1.55 -16.97
CA ILE A 437 10.58 -2.60 -16.33
C ILE A 437 10.11 -2.00 -15.02
N ASP A 438 8.88 -1.49 -14.99
CA ASP A 438 8.36 -0.67 -13.91
C ASP A 438 7.44 -1.45 -12.95
N ALA A 439 7.39 -2.78 -13.06
CA ALA A 439 6.53 -3.63 -12.24
C ALA A 439 7.23 -4.91 -11.81
N TYR A 440 7.16 -5.23 -10.52
CA TYR A 440 7.68 -6.49 -10.01
C TYR A 440 6.82 -7.09 -8.89
N TYR A 441 6.76 -8.43 -8.86
CA TYR A 441 6.17 -9.22 -7.79
C TYR A 441 6.96 -9.04 -6.48
N PHE A 442 6.27 -8.93 -5.36
CA PHE A 442 6.89 -8.67 -4.07
C PHE A 442 6.30 -9.51 -2.94
N ALA A 443 7.18 -10.17 -2.18
CA ALA A 443 6.79 -10.97 -1.01
C ALA A 443 6.74 -10.17 0.31
N GLY A 444 7.20 -8.92 0.31
CA GLY A 444 7.02 -7.96 1.41
C GLY A 444 5.69 -7.22 1.31
N ASP A 445 5.38 -6.37 2.28
CA ASP A 445 4.17 -5.52 2.35
C ASP A 445 2.86 -6.29 2.10
N THR A 446 2.82 -7.54 2.55
CA THR A 446 1.77 -8.49 2.19
C THR A 446 0.37 -7.98 2.53
N GLY A 447 -0.52 -8.07 1.56
CA GLY A 447 -1.89 -7.57 1.67
C GLY A 447 -2.10 -6.17 1.11
N MET A 448 -1.04 -5.41 0.82
CA MET A 448 -1.14 -4.07 0.22
C MET A 448 -1.50 -4.12 -1.26
N GLY A 449 -1.92 -2.98 -1.79
CA GLY A 449 -1.94 -2.70 -3.22
C GLY A 449 -0.53 -2.48 -3.77
N PRO A 450 -0.40 -2.15 -5.08
CA PRO A 450 0.89 -1.76 -5.63
C PRO A 450 1.48 -0.56 -4.88
N THR A 451 2.75 -0.65 -4.50
CA THR A 451 3.43 0.35 -3.67
C THR A 451 4.86 0.60 -4.12
N GLN A 452 5.44 1.74 -3.73
CA GLN A 452 6.85 2.05 -3.87
C GLN A 452 7.58 1.71 -2.58
N VAL A 453 8.33 0.63 -2.58
CA VAL A 453 8.95 0.04 -1.39
C VAL A 453 10.05 0.93 -0.80
N PHE A 454 10.03 1.06 0.51
CA PHE A 454 11.11 1.62 1.31
C PHE A 454 11.88 0.52 2.03
N ARG A 455 13.22 0.61 1.98
CA ARG A 455 14.12 -0.29 2.70
C ARG A 455 15.20 0.53 3.40
N GLY A 456 15.19 0.46 4.74
CA GLY A 456 16.14 1.23 5.55
C GLY A 456 16.05 2.74 5.32
N GLY A 457 14.86 3.27 5.12
CA GLY A 457 14.60 4.68 4.86
C GLY A 457 14.95 5.15 3.43
N THR A 458 15.19 4.23 2.50
CA THR A 458 15.50 4.56 1.11
C THR A 458 14.50 3.92 0.17
N ARG A 459 13.92 4.70 -0.74
CA ARG A 459 13.02 4.21 -1.78
C ARG A 459 13.78 3.37 -2.81
N ASP A 460 13.23 2.23 -3.20
CA ASP A 460 13.87 1.28 -4.12
C ASP A 460 13.97 1.79 -5.57
N GLY A 461 13.15 2.75 -5.97
CA GLY A 461 13.14 3.38 -7.30
C GLY A 461 12.16 4.54 -7.37
N ASN A 462 12.03 5.17 -8.53
CA ASN A 462 11.15 6.33 -8.73
C ASN A 462 9.89 6.00 -9.55
N SER A 463 10.02 5.14 -10.57
CA SER A 463 8.91 4.73 -11.47
C SER A 463 8.52 3.27 -11.31
N ILE A 464 9.32 2.48 -10.59
CA ILE A 464 9.07 1.07 -10.38
C ILE A 464 8.09 0.82 -9.23
N TRP A 465 7.18 -0.11 -9.42
CA TRP A 465 6.14 -0.47 -8.47
C TRP A 465 6.27 -1.93 -8.05
N ALA A 466 6.31 -2.15 -6.75
CA ALA A 466 6.16 -3.46 -6.15
C ALA A 466 4.69 -3.86 -6.15
N PHE A 467 4.43 -5.13 -6.38
CA PHE A 467 3.11 -5.75 -6.31
C PHE A 467 3.09 -6.77 -5.17
N PRO A 468 2.75 -6.32 -3.94
CA PRO A 468 2.67 -7.19 -2.79
C PRO A 468 1.63 -8.29 -2.96
N ILE A 469 1.97 -9.49 -2.51
CA ILE A 469 1.06 -10.63 -2.56
C ILE A 469 -0.06 -10.51 -1.52
N ILE A 470 -1.25 -10.98 -1.85
CA ILE A 470 -2.22 -11.39 -0.84
C ILE A 470 -2.05 -12.88 -0.53
N HIS A 471 -2.43 -13.27 0.68
CA HIS A 471 -2.20 -14.62 1.18
C HIS A 471 -3.37 -15.10 2.05
N LEU A 472 -3.46 -16.39 2.28
CA LEU A 472 -4.42 -17.03 3.17
C LEU A 472 -3.68 -17.54 4.42
N GLY A 473 -3.71 -16.77 5.49
CA GLY A 473 -2.92 -17.07 6.68
C GLY A 473 -1.43 -17.08 6.30
N ARG A 474 -0.75 -18.20 6.45
CA ARG A 474 0.68 -18.34 6.11
C ARG A 474 0.97 -18.74 4.65
N TYR A 475 -0.04 -19.02 3.84
CA TYR A 475 0.11 -19.54 2.47
C TYR A 475 -0.27 -18.48 1.45
N ALA A 476 0.60 -18.23 0.49
CA ALA A 476 0.34 -17.25 -0.55
C ALA A 476 -0.05 -17.88 -1.90
N SER A 477 0.42 -19.09 -2.20
CA SER A 477 0.13 -19.76 -3.47
C SER A 477 -0.79 -20.96 -3.30
N LEU A 478 -1.52 -21.31 -4.37
CA LEU A 478 -2.32 -22.54 -4.42
C LEU A 478 -1.44 -23.79 -4.30
N GLU A 479 -0.16 -23.70 -4.67
CA GLU A 479 0.79 -24.80 -4.52
C GLU A 479 1.08 -25.08 -3.05
N GLU A 480 1.40 -24.07 -2.26
CA GLU A 480 1.62 -24.19 -0.81
C GLU A 480 0.36 -24.69 -0.09
N MET A 481 -0.81 -24.14 -0.44
CA MET A 481 -2.09 -24.62 0.06
C MET A 481 -2.32 -26.09 -0.31
N GLY A 482 -1.92 -26.48 -1.53
CA GLY A 482 -2.00 -27.85 -2.01
C GLY A 482 -1.09 -28.81 -1.23
N PHE A 483 0.13 -28.43 -0.92
CA PHE A 483 1.03 -29.23 -0.07
C PHE A 483 0.54 -29.33 1.37
N ALA A 484 -0.05 -28.26 1.89
CA ALA A 484 -0.66 -28.23 3.23
C ALA A 484 -2.03 -28.93 3.28
N ASN A 485 -2.56 -29.42 2.17
CA ASN A 485 -3.89 -30.00 2.03
C ASN A 485 -5.01 -29.11 2.58
N VAL A 486 -4.93 -27.80 2.30
CA VAL A 486 -6.02 -26.85 2.60
C VAL A 486 -7.26 -27.28 1.83
N ASP A 487 -8.42 -27.28 2.50
CA ASP A 487 -9.68 -27.66 1.90
C ASP A 487 -10.05 -26.77 0.71
N SER A 488 -10.58 -27.38 -0.37
CA SER A 488 -10.91 -26.66 -1.60
C SER A 488 -11.99 -25.58 -1.39
N GLY A 489 -12.93 -25.80 -0.48
CA GLY A 489 -13.97 -24.80 -0.14
C GLY A 489 -13.40 -23.60 0.61
N ILE A 490 -12.37 -23.80 1.43
CA ILE A 490 -11.65 -22.70 2.10
C ILE A 490 -10.93 -21.85 1.04
N VAL A 491 -10.26 -22.47 0.08
CA VAL A 491 -9.56 -21.77 -1.01
C VAL A 491 -10.57 -21.01 -1.89
N GLU A 492 -11.66 -21.64 -2.29
CA GLU A 492 -12.72 -21.01 -3.08
C GLU A 492 -13.31 -19.79 -2.36
N ASN A 493 -13.65 -19.92 -1.09
CA ASN A 493 -14.18 -18.81 -0.29
C ASN A 493 -13.16 -17.66 -0.18
N TRP A 494 -11.89 -17.94 0.04
CA TRP A 494 -10.86 -16.92 0.11
C TRP A 494 -10.71 -16.17 -1.22
N LEU A 495 -10.63 -16.86 -2.35
CA LEU A 495 -10.52 -16.25 -3.68
C LEU A 495 -11.75 -15.38 -4.00
N THR A 496 -12.95 -15.88 -3.70
CA THR A 496 -14.22 -15.14 -3.88
C THR A 496 -14.24 -13.88 -3.03
N ARG A 497 -13.94 -13.99 -1.73
CA ARG A 497 -13.88 -12.84 -0.83
C ARG A 497 -12.78 -11.82 -1.21
N ALA A 498 -11.67 -12.28 -1.78
CA ALA A 498 -10.63 -11.39 -2.28
C ALA A 498 -11.13 -10.57 -3.50
N SER A 499 -11.93 -11.18 -4.39
CA SER A 499 -12.54 -10.45 -5.50
C SER A 499 -13.63 -9.47 -5.05
N ASP A 500 -14.46 -9.86 -4.07
CA ASP A 500 -15.45 -8.96 -3.46
C ASP A 500 -14.76 -7.76 -2.79
N PHE A 501 -13.70 -8.02 -2.02
CA PHE A 501 -12.93 -6.98 -1.34
C PHE A 501 -12.39 -5.95 -2.32
N VAL A 502 -11.70 -6.36 -3.40
CA VAL A 502 -11.17 -5.38 -4.36
C VAL A 502 -12.26 -4.64 -5.11
N ALA A 503 -13.41 -5.28 -5.36
CA ALA A 503 -14.55 -4.66 -6.01
C ALA A 503 -15.25 -3.62 -5.11
N GLU A 504 -15.40 -3.90 -3.82
CA GLU A 504 -15.99 -3.00 -2.83
C GLU A 504 -15.05 -1.85 -2.48
N ASP A 505 -13.79 -2.16 -2.22
CA ASP A 505 -12.77 -1.23 -1.75
C ASP A 505 -12.14 -0.41 -2.90
N ARG A 506 -12.50 -0.72 -4.16
CA ARG A 506 -12.04 -0.07 -5.39
C ARG A 506 -10.52 0.03 -5.46
N THR A 507 -9.86 -1.08 -5.23
CA THR A 507 -8.41 -1.20 -5.15
C THR A 507 -7.90 -2.37 -5.99
N ALA A 508 -6.59 -2.49 -6.14
CA ALA A 508 -5.98 -3.64 -6.80
C ALA A 508 -5.16 -4.48 -5.81
N ARG A 509 -5.16 -5.81 -6.00
CA ARG A 509 -4.32 -6.76 -5.25
C ARG A 509 -3.73 -7.80 -6.19
N LEU A 510 -2.61 -8.41 -5.77
CA LEU A 510 -1.95 -9.46 -6.54
C LEU A 510 -2.14 -10.83 -5.88
N LEU A 511 -2.70 -11.76 -6.67
CA LEU A 511 -2.65 -13.20 -6.42
C LEU A 511 -1.47 -13.79 -7.20
N TYR A 512 -0.71 -14.71 -6.59
CA TYR A 512 0.29 -15.44 -7.35
C TYR A 512 0.16 -16.95 -7.14
N THR A 513 0.61 -17.74 -8.11
CA THR A 513 0.65 -19.21 -7.99
C THR A 513 1.51 -19.84 -9.09
N HIS A 514 1.79 -21.15 -8.89
CA HIS A 514 2.41 -22.03 -9.87
C HIS A 514 1.36 -22.99 -10.47
N PRO A 515 1.50 -23.37 -11.76
CA PRO A 515 0.54 -24.28 -12.40
C PRO A 515 0.34 -25.61 -11.67
N LEU A 516 1.41 -26.17 -11.11
CA LEU A 516 1.37 -27.49 -10.46
C LEU A 516 0.36 -27.51 -9.30
N GLY A 517 0.42 -26.54 -8.41
CA GLY A 517 -0.51 -26.45 -7.28
C GLY A 517 -1.92 -26.08 -7.69
N ALA A 518 -2.05 -25.20 -8.67
CA ALA A 518 -3.34 -24.72 -9.16
C ALA A 518 -4.22 -25.84 -9.76
N THR A 519 -3.61 -26.87 -10.35
CA THR A 519 -4.37 -28.03 -10.88
C THR A 519 -5.16 -28.78 -9.81
N LYS A 520 -4.74 -28.73 -8.54
CA LYS A 520 -5.47 -29.31 -7.41
C LYS A 520 -6.80 -28.60 -7.14
N TYR A 521 -6.89 -27.32 -7.49
CA TYR A 521 -8.00 -26.42 -7.18
C TYR A 521 -8.78 -25.95 -8.41
N ILE A 522 -8.77 -26.71 -9.53
CA ILE A 522 -9.49 -26.34 -10.78
C ILE A 522 -10.97 -26.07 -10.52
N GLY A 523 -11.62 -26.83 -9.63
CA GLY A 523 -13.02 -26.58 -9.24
C GLY A 523 -13.21 -25.22 -8.59
N ALA A 524 -12.40 -24.91 -7.55
CA ALA A 524 -12.42 -23.63 -6.86
C ALA A 524 -12.09 -22.47 -7.80
N LEU A 525 -11.07 -22.64 -8.67
CA LEU A 525 -10.72 -21.64 -9.68
C LEU A 525 -11.89 -21.34 -10.65
N ARG A 526 -12.62 -22.35 -11.10
CA ARG A 526 -13.77 -22.15 -11.98
C ARG A 526 -14.88 -21.37 -11.31
N GLN A 527 -15.20 -21.67 -10.05
CA GLN A 527 -16.20 -20.91 -9.29
C GLN A 527 -15.74 -19.47 -9.07
N PHE A 528 -14.52 -19.27 -8.65
CA PHE A 528 -13.92 -17.95 -8.51
C PHE A 528 -13.96 -17.14 -9.82
N LEU A 529 -13.55 -17.72 -10.95
CA LEU A 529 -13.58 -17.05 -12.25
C LEU A 529 -15.02 -16.73 -12.69
N SER A 530 -15.99 -17.63 -12.43
CA SER A 530 -17.41 -17.34 -12.69
C SER A 530 -17.92 -16.17 -11.84
N HIS A 531 -17.50 -16.08 -10.58
CA HIS A 531 -17.84 -14.96 -9.71
C HIS A 531 -17.21 -13.64 -10.19
N THR A 532 -15.95 -13.66 -10.62
CA THR A 532 -15.32 -12.47 -11.20
C THR A 532 -15.98 -12.04 -12.52
N ASP A 533 -16.46 -12.97 -13.34
CA ASP A 533 -17.23 -12.65 -14.55
C ASP A 533 -18.55 -11.93 -14.20
N GLN A 534 -19.23 -12.33 -13.11
CA GLN A 534 -20.42 -11.64 -12.62
C GLN A 534 -20.11 -10.21 -12.17
N LEU A 535 -19.08 -10.02 -11.33
CA LEU A 535 -18.66 -8.69 -10.86
C LEU A 535 -18.23 -7.79 -12.03
N ALA A 536 -17.59 -8.36 -13.05
CA ALA A 536 -17.20 -7.64 -14.27
C ALA A 536 -18.43 -7.22 -15.10
N GLY A 537 -19.44 -8.08 -15.19
CA GLY A 537 -20.73 -7.74 -15.81
C GLY A 537 -21.47 -6.60 -15.10
N GLU A 538 -21.25 -6.45 -13.80
CA GLU A 538 -21.75 -5.33 -12.97
C GLU A 538 -20.86 -4.07 -13.03
N HIS A 539 -19.78 -4.08 -13.79
CA HIS A 539 -18.77 -3.02 -13.88
C HIS A 539 -18.06 -2.71 -12.53
N ARG A 540 -17.97 -3.69 -11.66
CA ARG A 540 -17.37 -3.58 -10.32
C ARG A 540 -15.97 -4.19 -10.23
N PHE A 541 -15.59 -5.02 -11.21
CA PHE A 541 -14.33 -5.76 -11.22
C PHE A 541 -13.71 -5.79 -12.62
N ARG A 542 -12.39 -5.82 -12.67
CA ARG A 542 -11.63 -6.17 -13.87
C ARG A 542 -10.32 -6.87 -13.53
N TRP A 543 -9.83 -7.64 -14.48
CA TRP A 543 -8.47 -8.14 -14.43
C TRP A 543 -7.50 -7.05 -14.86
N TYR A 544 -6.37 -6.98 -14.15
CA TYR A 544 -5.26 -6.11 -14.47
C TYR A 544 -3.98 -6.91 -14.70
N THR A 545 -3.04 -6.36 -15.46
CA THR A 545 -1.65 -6.78 -15.44
C THR A 545 -0.83 -5.83 -14.56
N MET A 546 0.35 -6.29 -14.13
CA MET A 546 1.24 -5.45 -13.33
C MET A 546 1.68 -4.22 -14.14
N THR A 547 1.99 -4.40 -15.45
CA THR A 547 2.36 -3.31 -16.36
C THR A 547 1.26 -2.26 -16.49
N GLU A 548 0.01 -2.68 -16.67
CA GLU A 548 -1.12 -1.75 -16.82
C GLU A 548 -1.25 -0.85 -15.58
N LEU A 549 -1.21 -1.45 -14.39
CA LEU A 549 -1.30 -0.71 -13.14
C LEU A 549 -0.08 0.18 -12.89
N ALA A 550 1.13 -0.29 -13.14
CA ALA A 550 2.34 0.52 -12.99
C ALA A 550 2.30 1.76 -13.90
N ASN A 551 1.89 1.61 -15.16
CA ASN A 551 1.72 2.73 -16.11
C ASN A 551 0.65 3.72 -15.63
N PHE A 552 -0.49 3.21 -15.13
CA PHE A 552 -1.54 4.06 -14.56
C PHE A 552 -1.02 4.84 -13.34
N LEU A 553 -0.36 4.18 -12.41
CA LEU A 553 0.16 4.78 -11.19
C LEU A 553 1.26 5.82 -11.49
N ASN A 554 2.13 5.57 -12.47
CA ASN A 554 3.11 6.56 -12.95
C ASN A 554 2.43 7.77 -13.60
N SER A 555 1.34 7.59 -14.34
CA SER A 555 0.51 8.68 -14.86
C SER A 555 -0.19 9.44 -13.72
N ARG A 556 -0.74 8.72 -12.73
CA ARG A 556 -1.42 9.27 -11.56
C ARG A 556 -0.49 10.15 -10.70
N LYS A 557 0.77 9.79 -10.54
CA LYS A 557 1.79 10.61 -9.84
C LYS A 557 2.00 11.99 -10.47
N GLN A 558 1.67 12.16 -11.76
CA GLN A 558 1.80 13.44 -12.47
C GLN A 558 0.54 14.30 -12.36
N VAL A 559 -0.52 13.81 -11.73
CA VAL A 559 -1.75 14.56 -11.53
C VAL A 559 -1.56 15.55 -10.39
N ASN A 560 -1.65 16.84 -10.72
CA ASN A 560 -1.73 17.90 -9.72
C ASN A 560 -3.20 18.22 -9.47
N TRP A 561 -3.68 18.08 -8.25
CA TRP A 561 -5.06 18.35 -7.88
C TRP A 561 -5.17 18.97 -6.49
N SER A 562 -6.26 19.67 -6.26
CA SER A 562 -6.56 20.30 -4.97
C SER A 562 -8.06 20.52 -4.82
N VAL A 563 -8.51 20.67 -3.58
CA VAL A 563 -9.89 21.02 -3.26
C VAL A 563 -9.90 22.30 -2.43
N THR A 564 -10.59 23.32 -2.91
CA THR A 564 -10.71 24.62 -2.25
C THR A 564 -12.14 24.89 -1.81
N GLY A 565 -12.32 25.60 -0.70
CA GLY A 565 -13.62 26.12 -0.27
C GLY A 565 -14.07 27.25 -1.20
N ARG A 566 -15.31 27.20 -1.71
CA ARG A 566 -15.87 28.24 -2.59
C ARG A 566 -16.98 29.05 -1.90
N SER A 567 -17.66 28.45 -0.96
CA SER A 567 -18.70 29.02 -0.12
C SER A 567 -18.76 28.19 1.17
N PRO A 568 -19.51 28.55 2.21
CA PRO A 568 -19.63 27.72 3.42
C PRO A 568 -19.94 26.26 3.12
N ASP A 569 -20.71 25.98 2.05
CA ASP A 569 -21.18 24.63 1.72
C ASP A 569 -20.60 24.08 0.42
N GLY A 570 -19.89 24.87 -0.37
CA GLY A 570 -19.37 24.49 -1.69
C GLY A 570 -17.87 24.26 -1.69
N ILE A 571 -17.43 23.21 -2.36
CA ILE A 571 -16.02 22.95 -2.66
C ILE A 571 -15.82 22.88 -4.16
N LEU A 572 -14.62 23.25 -4.60
CA LEU A 572 -14.17 23.15 -5.97
C LEU A 572 -12.93 22.27 -6.02
N LEU A 573 -13.05 21.09 -6.64
CA LEU A 573 -11.90 20.29 -7.03
C LEU A 573 -11.37 20.80 -8.36
N HIS A 574 -10.08 21.05 -8.44
CA HIS A 574 -9.36 21.38 -9.65
C HIS A 574 -8.21 20.38 -9.85
N ALA A 575 -8.10 19.82 -11.04
CA ALA A 575 -7.02 18.90 -11.37
C ALA A 575 -6.46 19.15 -12.75
N ASN A 576 -5.15 18.94 -12.91
CA ASN A 576 -4.44 19.01 -14.18
C ASN A 576 -3.27 18.04 -14.24
N ALA A 577 -2.83 17.71 -15.46
CA ALA A 577 -1.65 16.90 -15.70
C ALA A 577 -0.93 17.36 -16.97
N PRO A 578 0.39 17.14 -17.08
CA PRO A 578 1.15 17.39 -18.33
C PRO A 578 0.63 16.58 -19.53
N GLY A 579 0.20 15.34 -19.25
CA GLY A 579 -0.45 14.44 -20.21
C GLY A 579 -1.97 14.53 -20.17
N THR A 580 -2.63 13.38 -20.28
CA THR A 580 -4.09 13.28 -20.16
C THR A 580 -4.49 12.85 -18.75
N LEU A 581 -5.65 13.28 -18.27
CA LEU A 581 -6.30 12.84 -17.04
C LEU A 581 -7.17 11.58 -17.26
N ASN A 582 -7.14 10.99 -18.45
CA ASN A 582 -7.96 9.83 -18.77
C ASN A 582 -7.80 8.71 -17.74
N HIS A 583 -8.93 8.11 -17.33
CA HIS A 583 -9.03 7.09 -16.27
C HIS A 583 -8.74 7.56 -14.84
N GLN A 584 -8.37 8.83 -14.61
CA GLN A 584 -8.24 9.38 -13.26
C GLN A 584 -9.63 9.61 -12.66
N THR A 585 -9.83 9.15 -11.42
CA THR A 585 -11.14 9.19 -10.76
C THR A 585 -11.03 9.75 -9.35
N TRP A 586 -11.80 10.80 -9.06
CA TRP A 586 -11.94 11.34 -7.70
C TRP A 586 -13.22 10.80 -7.07
N MET A 587 -13.11 10.42 -5.81
CA MET A 587 -14.20 9.84 -5.02
C MET A 587 -14.66 10.80 -3.93
N PHE A 588 -15.99 10.89 -3.74
CA PHE A 588 -16.64 11.76 -2.76
C PHE A 588 -17.69 10.96 -2.01
N SER A 589 -17.69 11.02 -0.67
CA SER A 589 -18.69 10.33 0.15
C SER A 589 -20.10 10.86 -0.09
N LYS A 590 -21.05 10.01 -0.40
CA LYS A 590 -22.47 10.38 -0.54
C LYS A 590 -23.12 10.82 0.76
N SER A 591 -22.60 10.39 1.90
CA SER A 591 -23.10 10.86 3.20
C SER A 591 -22.80 12.34 3.42
N ARG A 592 -21.68 12.86 2.88
CA ARG A 592 -21.20 14.23 3.09
C ARG A 592 -21.47 15.18 1.92
N PHE A 593 -21.62 14.65 0.71
CA PHE A 593 -21.66 15.46 -0.51
C PHE A 593 -22.88 15.14 -1.38
N ASN A 594 -23.42 16.17 -2.01
CA ASN A 594 -24.38 16.05 -3.11
C ASN A 594 -23.64 15.61 -4.38
N GLN A 595 -24.42 15.28 -5.43
CA GLN A 595 -23.85 14.85 -6.71
C GLN A 595 -22.87 15.90 -7.27
N PRO A 596 -21.63 15.53 -7.59
CA PRO A 596 -20.66 16.41 -8.23
C PRO A 596 -21.10 16.91 -9.60
N LEU A 597 -20.66 18.10 -9.97
CA LEU A 597 -20.94 18.72 -11.27
C LEU A 597 -19.62 19.12 -11.95
N ILE A 598 -19.32 18.53 -13.11
CA ILE A 598 -18.15 18.90 -13.91
C ILE A 598 -18.42 20.27 -14.54
N ARG A 599 -17.61 21.28 -14.18
CA ARG A 599 -17.70 22.65 -14.68
C ARG A 599 -16.74 22.92 -15.85
N ARG A 600 -15.63 22.19 -15.90
CA ARG A 600 -14.62 22.31 -16.95
C ARG A 600 -13.99 20.96 -17.24
N GLY A 601 -13.53 20.74 -18.46
CA GLY A 601 -12.91 19.49 -18.90
C GLY A 601 -13.93 18.49 -19.44
N LYS A 602 -13.49 17.24 -19.61
CA LYS A 602 -14.31 16.10 -20.06
C LYS A 602 -14.31 15.03 -18.98
N GLY A 603 -15.43 14.37 -18.77
CA GLY A 603 -15.52 13.26 -17.81
C GLY A 603 -16.97 12.83 -17.62
N GLN A 604 -17.14 11.90 -16.71
CA GLN A 604 -18.45 11.39 -16.32
C GLN A 604 -18.56 11.32 -14.80
N VAL A 605 -19.79 11.43 -14.31
CA VAL A 605 -20.14 11.22 -12.91
C VAL A 605 -20.95 9.95 -12.80
N SER A 606 -20.48 9.02 -11.99
CA SER A 606 -21.17 7.78 -11.64
C SER A 606 -21.26 7.63 -10.12
N SER A 607 -21.87 6.59 -9.64
CA SER A 607 -21.93 6.34 -8.19
C SER A 607 -22.24 4.88 -7.88
N ASP A 608 -21.82 4.44 -6.69
CA ASP A 608 -22.33 3.26 -6.02
C ASP A 608 -23.25 3.65 -4.84
N ASN A 609 -23.37 2.78 -3.83
CA ASN A 609 -24.19 3.05 -2.64
C ASN A 609 -23.60 4.16 -1.75
N GLU A 610 -22.27 4.28 -1.67
CA GLU A 610 -21.55 5.10 -0.68
C GLU A 610 -20.82 6.29 -1.29
N GLN A 611 -20.41 6.20 -2.55
CA GLN A 611 -19.51 7.14 -3.19
C GLN A 611 -20.09 7.74 -4.48
N TRP A 612 -19.76 8.99 -4.74
CA TRP A 612 -19.77 9.60 -6.06
C TRP A 612 -18.40 9.42 -6.68
N LEU A 613 -18.36 9.05 -7.96
CA LEU A 613 -17.13 8.89 -8.74
C LEU A 613 -17.13 9.90 -9.88
N VAL A 614 -16.08 10.69 -9.96
CA VAL A 614 -15.85 11.63 -11.06
C VAL A 614 -14.65 11.16 -11.85
N THR A 615 -14.90 10.50 -12.97
CA THR A 615 -13.84 9.99 -13.86
C THR A 615 -13.59 10.97 -14.98
N ALA A 616 -12.34 11.45 -15.10
CA ALA A 616 -11.93 12.30 -16.19
C ALA A 616 -11.83 11.51 -17.50
N GLY A 617 -12.23 12.14 -18.59
CA GLY A 617 -12.02 11.63 -19.94
C GLY A 617 -10.70 12.16 -20.55
N ASP A 618 -10.59 12.11 -21.87
CA ASP A 618 -9.41 12.63 -22.56
C ASP A 618 -9.38 14.15 -22.51
N CYS A 619 -8.77 14.68 -21.46
CA CYS A 619 -8.51 16.09 -21.22
C CYS A 619 -7.29 16.25 -20.31
N ARG A 620 -6.69 17.45 -20.30
CA ARG A 620 -5.55 17.79 -19.43
C ARG A 620 -5.93 18.54 -18.16
N GLU A 621 -7.18 18.94 -18.06
CA GLU A 621 -7.68 19.73 -16.93
C GLU A 621 -9.14 19.37 -16.69
N VAL A 622 -9.53 19.30 -15.41
CA VAL A 622 -10.92 19.15 -14.97
C VAL A 622 -11.18 20.04 -13.77
N ALA A 623 -12.36 20.66 -13.73
CA ALA A 623 -12.86 21.35 -12.55
C ALA A 623 -14.23 20.80 -12.17
N VAL A 624 -14.41 20.43 -10.90
CA VAL A 624 -15.60 19.79 -10.37
C VAL A 624 -16.12 20.56 -9.17
N GLU A 625 -17.34 21.02 -9.25
CA GLU A 625 -18.03 21.66 -8.14
C GLU A 625 -18.84 20.63 -7.36
N VAL A 626 -18.74 20.67 -6.04
CA VAL A 626 -19.46 19.75 -5.14
C VAL A 626 -20.01 20.54 -3.97
N VAL A 627 -21.26 20.29 -3.59
CA VAL A 627 -21.90 20.94 -2.45
C VAL A 627 -21.97 19.93 -1.29
N ARG A 628 -21.56 20.37 -0.10
CA ARG A 628 -21.71 19.58 1.13
C ARG A 628 -23.19 19.44 1.47
N LYS A 629 -23.57 18.33 2.03
CA LYS A 629 -24.88 18.17 2.67
C LYS A 629 -24.85 18.90 4.01
N HIS A 630 -25.89 19.63 4.32
CA HIS A 630 -26.07 20.12 5.68
C HIS A 630 -26.29 18.93 6.60
N GLU A 631 -25.54 18.82 7.67
CA GLU A 631 -25.86 17.90 8.76
C GLU A 631 -27.21 18.35 9.34
N LEU A 632 -28.22 17.47 9.23
CA LEU A 632 -29.56 17.69 9.75
C LEU A 632 -29.58 17.58 11.27
#